data_7ee695e0d65f28820a00de25333188c4
#
_entry.id   7ee695e0d65f28820a00de25333188c4
#
_cell.length_a   1.000
_cell.length_b   1.000
_cell.length_c   1.000
_cell.angle_alpha   90.00
_cell.angle_beta   90.00
_cell.angle_gamma   90.00
#
_symmetry.space_group_name_H-M   'P 1'
#
loop_
_entity.id
_entity.type
_entity.pdbx_description
1 polymer ?
#
loop_
_entity_poly.entity_id
_entity_poly.type
_entity_poly.pdbx_seq_one_letter_code
_entity_poly.pdbx_strand_id
1 'polypeptide(L)'
;KTFPDNYIHKIDANLQLYGSCGCKGDTVKNQNALVHSLCLWQAEMKYFMMDQIRMSALLTKAANFAEVFDGIMQSTSKLNNKYIMICIVDNFMDEEEFSDIVENSMAQHTGYSSRMNRVLYRKYGVWQGMIDYNTNDLLPDLDEILDDCGSLCFFPLHIHAQTVGYAVISIDEDTADIIRYYEFFLNVCNALDMSKTQRRQQTIIQNLENKYVHDPLTGLFNRRGFYMNIKSDFEKCVEEQQKFKLLSVDLNGLKVINDTYGHADGDIAISTIAKALQASGGMNDCCARFGGDEFIVAGPENDNDTGELLIEKVHRYLDEFNASSGKPYQVDASIGLVSLIPDRSISLEEIIKEADERMYREKVKYHKQRQ
;
A
#
# COMPACT_ATOMS: atom_id res chain seq x y z
N LYS A 1 16.34 24.87 36.57
CA LYS A 1 17.73 24.44 36.45
C LYS A 1 18.50 25.66 35.99
N THR A 2 19.24 26.30 36.90
CA THR A 2 20.17 27.36 36.62
C THR A 2 21.35 26.79 35.86
N PHE A 3 21.63 27.33 34.69
CA PHE A 3 22.84 27.03 33.93
C PHE A 3 24.05 27.54 34.75
N PRO A 4 25.18 26.79 34.82
CA PRO A 4 26.36 27.26 35.52
C PRO A 4 26.90 28.51 34.81
N ASP A 5 27.34 29.50 35.60
CA ASP A 5 27.79 30.82 35.14
C ASP A 5 29.04 30.83 34.22
N ASN A 6 29.50 29.66 33.75
CA ASN A 6 30.72 29.49 32.95
C ASN A 6 30.47 29.16 31.48
N TYR A 7 29.24 29.30 30.97
CA TYR A 7 28.96 29.14 29.54
C TYR A 7 28.98 30.47 28.76
N ILE A 8 29.90 31.34 29.10
CA ILE A 8 30.26 32.44 28.20
C ILE A 8 31.35 31.87 27.27
N HIS A 9 30.98 31.31 26.11
CA HIS A 9 31.91 31.25 25.00
C HIS A 9 32.27 32.70 24.65
N LYS A 10 33.44 33.18 25.08
CA LYS A 10 34.07 34.29 24.42
C LYS A 10 34.34 33.85 23.00
N ILE A 11 33.44 34.16 22.10
CA ILE A 11 33.77 34.28 20.70
C ILE A 11 34.76 35.45 20.69
N ASP A 12 36.02 35.20 20.51
CA ASP A 12 36.99 36.21 20.09
C ASP A 12 36.58 36.64 18.67
N ALA A 13 35.46 37.30 18.57
CA ALA A 13 35.12 38.09 17.41
C ALA A 13 36.09 39.28 17.50
N ASN A 14 37.17 39.19 16.76
CA ASN A 14 37.97 40.33 16.36
C ASN A 14 37.12 41.22 15.43
N LEU A 15 35.97 41.64 15.92
CA LEU A 15 35.14 42.66 15.31
C LEU A 15 35.78 43.99 15.72
N GLN A 16 36.92 44.30 15.14
CA GLN A 16 37.43 45.65 15.19
C GLN A 16 36.49 46.49 14.33
N LEU A 17 35.70 47.29 14.97
CA LEU A 17 34.89 48.32 14.34
C LEU A 17 35.81 49.37 13.76
N TYR A 18 36.27 49.11 12.56
CA TYR A 18 37.09 50.04 11.83
C TYR A 18 36.28 51.28 11.47
N GLY A 19 36.70 52.44 11.87
CA GLY A 19 36.09 53.70 11.53
C GLY A 19 35.72 54.56 12.74
N SER A 20 35.42 54.00 13.91
CA SER A 20 35.15 54.79 15.13
C SER A 20 36.40 55.15 15.92
N CYS A 21 37.53 54.52 15.65
CA CYS A 21 38.78 54.70 16.39
C CYS A 21 39.79 55.65 15.70
N GLY A 22 39.51 56.17 14.51
CA GLY A 22 40.44 57.04 13.77
C GLY A 22 41.69 56.33 13.24
N CYS A 23 41.76 55.00 13.24
CA CYS A 23 42.91 54.23 12.75
C CYS A 23 43.06 54.38 11.23
N LYS A 24 44.17 54.98 10.79
CA LYS A 24 44.53 55.06 9.36
C LYS A 24 45.28 53.81 8.96
N GLY A 25 44.72 53.07 8.05
CA GLY A 25 45.40 51.94 7.40
C GLY A 25 44.54 50.71 7.30
N ASP A 26 44.52 50.07 6.14
CA ASP A 26 43.89 48.80 5.76
C ASP A 26 42.36 48.60 5.99
N THR A 27 41.68 49.62 6.51
CA THR A 27 40.24 49.57 6.81
C THR A 27 39.39 49.23 5.55
N VAL A 28 39.73 49.76 4.41
CA VAL A 28 38.97 49.55 3.19
C VAL A 28 39.14 48.11 2.63
N LYS A 29 40.35 47.54 2.74
CA LYS A 29 40.61 46.17 2.36
C LYS A 29 39.88 45.16 3.24
N ASN A 30 39.88 45.37 4.55
CA ASN A 30 39.20 44.49 5.49
C ASN A 30 37.68 44.63 5.41
N GLN A 31 37.15 45.85 5.20
CA GLN A 31 35.71 46.03 4.97
C GLN A 31 35.26 45.35 3.67
N ASN A 32 36.04 45.49 2.59
CA ASN A 32 35.71 44.82 1.31
C ASN A 32 35.82 43.28 1.46
N ALA A 33 36.78 42.77 2.22
CA ALA A 33 36.88 41.34 2.51
C ALA A 33 35.68 40.83 3.31
N LEU A 34 35.25 41.59 4.34
CA LEU A 34 34.07 41.25 5.16
C LEU A 34 32.78 41.29 4.33
N VAL A 35 32.59 42.36 3.53
CA VAL A 35 31.45 42.46 2.62
C VAL A 35 31.43 41.34 1.60
N HIS A 36 32.58 41.01 1.02
CA HIS A 36 32.72 39.89 0.09
C HIS A 36 32.38 38.57 0.77
N SER A 37 32.87 38.30 1.98
CA SER A 37 32.53 37.09 2.74
C SER A 37 31.03 37.01 3.07
N LEU A 38 30.41 38.13 3.47
CA LEU A 38 28.96 38.19 3.71
C LEU A 38 28.15 37.97 2.44
N CYS A 39 28.59 38.51 1.30
CA CYS A 39 27.92 38.28 0.00
C CYS A 39 28.04 36.81 -0.43
N LEU A 40 29.21 36.20 -0.24
CA LEU A 40 29.40 34.77 -0.51
C LEU A 40 28.51 33.93 0.39
N TRP A 41 28.51 34.19 1.69
CA TRP A 41 27.63 33.47 2.64
C TRP A 41 26.13 33.63 2.30
N GLN A 42 25.68 34.84 1.94
CA GLN A 42 24.31 35.07 1.48
C GLN A 42 23.99 34.27 0.18
N ALA A 43 24.93 34.26 -0.76
CA ALA A 43 24.77 33.50 -2.00
C ALA A 43 24.67 31.99 -1.69
N GLU A 44 25.56 31.46 -0.88
CA GLU A 44 25.54 30.06 -0.46
C GLU A 44 24.24 29.69 0.29
N MET A 45 23.80 30.55 1.22
CA MET A 45 22.54 30.36 1.92
C MET A 45 21.34 30.35 0.95
N LYS A 46 21.32 31.27 -0.02
CA LYS A 46 20.28 31.30 -1.04
C LYS A 46 20.28 30.03 -1.90
N TYR A 47 21.45 29.56 -2.32
CA TYR A 47 21.54 28.30 -3.09
C TYR A 47 21.08 27.12 -2.24
N PHE A 48 21.46 27.04 -0.98
CA PHE A 48 21.01 26.02 -0.07
C PHE A 48 19.48 26.01 0.09
N MET A 49 18.88 27.18 0.37
CA MET A 49 17.41 27.28 0.46
C MET A 49 16.71 26.84 -0.83
N MET A 50 17.26 27.20 -1.99
CA MET A 50 16.70 26.78 -3.29
C MET A 50 16.82 25.26 -3.49
N ASP A 51 17.92 24.65 -3.10
CA ASP A 51 18.10 23.19 -3.17
C ASP A 51 17.17 22.46 -2.19
N GLN A 52 16.93 23.00 -0.98
CA GLN A 52 15.95 22.46 -0.03
C GLN A 52 14.51 22.52 -0.58
N ILE A 53 14.12 23.64 -1.17
CA ILE A 53 12.80 23.80 -1.82
C ILE A 53 12.66 22.79 -2.98
N ARG A 54 13.70 22.67 -3.80
CA ARG A 54 13.70 21.71 -4.93
C ARG A 54 13.59 20.27 -4.47
N MET A 55 14.34 19.90 -3.43
CA MET A 55 14.29 18.57 -2.83
C MET A 55 12.90 18.30 -2.22
N SER A 56 12.37 19.21 -1.42
CA SER A 56 11.04 19.10 -0.85
C SER A 56 9.99 18.91 -1.96
N ALA A 57 10.08 19.67 -3.05
CA ALA A 57 9.17 19.53 -4.20
C ALA A 57 9.32 18.19 -4.96
N LEU A 58 10.52 17.63 -5.03
CA LEU A 58 10.76 16.30 -5.60
C LEU A 58 10.17 15.20 -4.70
N LEU A 59 10.49 15.26 -3.42
CA LEU A 59 10.07 14.25 -2.44
C LEU A 59 8.56 14.25 -2.19
N THR A 60 7.90 15.43 -2.26
CA THR A 60 6.44 15.54 -2.10
C THR A 60 5.66 14.87 -3.24
N LYS A 61 6.30 14.67 -4.40
CA LYS A 61 5.69 13.99 -5.56
C LYS A 61 5.91 12.49 -5.57
N ALA A 62 6.79 11.98 -4.72
CA ALA A 62 7.13 10.57 -4.66
C ALA A 62 5.92 9.74 -4.20
N ALA A 63 5.49 8.79 -5.03
CA ALA A 63 4.35 7.92 -4.74
C ALA A 63 4.75 6.66 -3.96
N ASN A 64 6.06 6.35 -3.89
CA ASN A 64 6.58 5.15 -3.23
C ASN A 64 8.01 5.38 -2.72
N PHE A 65 8.51 4.44 -1.90
CA PHE A 65 9.85 4.55 -1.32
C PHE A 65 10.98 4.59 -2.36
N ALA A 66 10.85 3.89 -3.49
CA ALA A 66 11.85 3.92 -4.55
C ALA A 66 12.01 5.33 -5.12
N GLU A 67 10.92 6.03 -5.38
CA GLU A 67 10.93 7.42 -5.84
C GLU A 67 11.47 8.39 -4.78
N VAL A 68 11.20 8.13 -3.49
CA VAL A 68 11.81 8.89 -2.39
C VAL A 68 13.33 8.72 -2.42
N PHE A 69 13.83 7.48 -2.55
CA PHE A 69 15.27 7.22 -2.62
C PHE A 69 15.92 7.81 -3.85
N ASP A 70 15.26 7.74 -5.02
CA ASP A 70 15.74 8.40 -6.24
C ASP A 70 15.84 9.92 -6.07
N GLY A 71 14.85 10.54 -5.43
CA GLY A 71 14.86 11.95 -5.09
C GLY A 71 16.01 12.32 -4.14
N ILE A 72 16.29 11.49 -3.15
CA ILE A 72 17.43 11.65 -2.24
C ILE A 72 18.75 11.53 -3.01
N MET A 73 18.90 10.52 -3.86
CA MET A 73 20.10 10.31 -4.69
C MET A 73 20.36 11.52 -5.59
N GLN A 74 19.35 12.06 -6.24
CA GLN A 74 19.46 13.26 -7.07
C GLN A 74 19.86 14.49 -6.25
N SER A 75 19.25 14.68 -5.08
CA SER A 75 19.51 15.84 -4.23
C SER A 75 20.90 15.82 -3.61
N THR A 76 21.42 14.63 -3.29
CA THR A 76 22.76 14.47 -2.70
C THR A 76 23.88 14.46 -3.75
N SER A 77 23.58 14.44 -5.05
CA SER A 77 24.59 14.40 -6.12
C SER A 77 25.61 15.56 -6.08
N LYS A 78 25.21 16.69 -5.52
CA LYS A 78 26.04 17.91 -5.39
C LYS A 78 26.84 17.99 -4.08
N LEU A 79 26.61 17.05 -3.14
CA LEU A 79 27.32 17.03 -1.88
C LEU A 79 28.70 16.39 -2.09
N ASN A 80 29.74 17.01 -1.55
CA ASN A 80 31.14 16.56 -1.72
C ASN A 80 31.58 15.53 -0.67
N ASN A 81 30.69 15.05 0.20
CA ASN A 81 31.03 14.05 1.20
C ASN A 81 31.59 12.77 0.56
N LYS A 82 32.67 12.22 1.10
CA LYS A 82 33.21 10.92 0.68
C LYS A 82 32.16 9.82 0.86
N TYR A 83 31.43 9.86 1.98
CA TYR A 83 30.44 8.88 2.37
C TYR A 83 29.10 9.53 2.71
N ILE A 84 28.03 9.01 2.16
CA ILE A 84 26.64 9.30 2.53
C ILE A 84 25.90 7.99 2.59
N MET A 85 25.22 7.70 3.71
CA MET A 85 24.48 6.48 3.93
C MET A 85 23.14 6.76 4.58
N ILE A 86 22.13 5.95 4.26
CA ILE A 86 20.87 5.90 4.99
C ILE A 86 20.64 4.44 5.36
N CYS A 87 20.47 4.20 6.66
CA CYS A 87 20.23 2.92 7.28
C CYS A 87 18.87 2.92 7.92
N ILE A 88 18.00 1.97 7.54
CA ILE A 88 16.60 1.90 7.97
C ILE A 88 16.37 0.58 8.70
N VAL A 89 15.54 0.57 9.73
CA VAL A 89 15.15 -0.63 10.46
C VAL A 89 14.41 -1.60 9.52
N ASP A 90 14.64 -2.90 9.72
CA ASP A 90 14.20 -3.97 8.83
C ASP A 90 12.70 -3.92 8.52
N ASN A 91 11.89 -3.76 9.55
CA ASN A 91 10.44 -3.76 9.45
C ASN A 91 9.81 -2.42 9.02
N PHE A 92 10.59 -1.37 8.75
CA PHE A 92 10.02 -0.06 8.38
C PHE A 92 9.31 -0.09 7.01
N MET A 93 9.81 -0.91 6.09
CA MET A 93 9.30 -1.02 4.71
C MET A 93 8.33 -2.19 4.51
N ASP A 94 8.16 -3.07 5.51
CA ASP A 94 7.31 -4.24 5.43
C ASP A 94 5.81 -3.89 5.45
N GLU A 95 5.05 -4.63 4.64
CA GLU A 95 3.61 -4.41 4.47
C GLU A 95 2.74 -5.16 5.51
N GLU A 96 3.32 -6.10 6.28
CA GLU A 96 2.57 -7.07 7.08
C GLU A 96 1.98 -6.54 8.40
N GLU A 97 2.33 -5.34 8.85
CA GLU A 97 1.78 -4.76 10.09
C GLU A 97 0.28 -4.36 10.02
N PHE A 98 -0.44 -4.73 8.95
CA PHE A 98 -1.83 -4.29 8.79
C PHE A 98 -2.86 -5.10 9.57
N SER A 99 -2.59 -6.35 9.95
CA SER A 99 -3.55 -7.20 10.67
C SER A 99 -3.65 -6.88 12.16
N ASP A 100 -2.58 -6.35 12.78
CA ASP A 100 -2.48 -6.20 14.23
C ASP A 100 -2.76 -4.77 14.76
N ILE A 101 -2.98 -3.79 13.87
CA ILE A 101 -3.11 -2.38 14.27
C ILE A 101 -4.45 -2.07 14.95
N VAL A 102 -5.47 -2.92 14.79
CA VAL A 102 -6.76 -2.73 15.48
C VAL A 102 -6.69 -3.13 16.95
N GLU A 103 -5.79 -4.04 17.32
CA GLU A 103 -5.67 -4.50 18.73
C GLU A 103 -4.49 -3.90 19.51
N ASN A 104 -3.44 -3.37 18.84
CA ASN A 104 -2.23 -2.90 19.53
C ASN A 104 -1.79 -1.49 19.07
N SER A 105 -2.61 -0.48 19.29
CA SER A 105 -2.22 0.92 19.11
C SER A 105 -1.09 1.42 20.04
N MET A 106 -0.52 0.56 20.88
CA MET A 106 0.54 0.89 21.84
C MET A 106 1.89 0.18 21.63
N ALA A 107 2.02 -0.76 20.71
CA ALA A 107 3.31 -1.37 20.40
C ALA A 107 4.04 -0.57 19.31
N GLN A 108 4.31 0.71 19.57
CA GLN A 108 5.27 1.47 18.78
C GLN A 108 6.67 0.96 19.15
N HIS A 109 7.38 0.38 18.20
CA HIS A 109 8.80 0.06 18.36
C HIS A 109 9.58 1.37 18.55
N THR A 110 9.90 1.68 19.79
CA THR A 110 10.64 2.91 20.18
C THR A 110 12.15 2.77 20.06
N GLY A 111 12.64 1.67 19.49
CA GLY A 111 14.06 1.37 19.36
C GLY A 111 14.44 0.79 17.99
N TYR A 112 15.75 0.54 17.82
CA TYR A 112 16.27 -0.12 16.63
C TYR A 112 15.94 -1.62 16.66
N SER A 113 15.60 -2.19 15.50
CA SER A 113 15.45 -3.64 15.32
C SER A 113 16.82 -4.34 15.40
N SER A 114 16.82 -5.67 15.56
CA SER A 114 18.06 -6.46 15.57
C SER A 114 18.78 -6.48 14.21
N ARG A 115 18.06 -6.15 13.13
CA ARG A 115 18.57 -6.05 11.77
C ARG A 115 18.23 -4.69 11.17
N MET A 116 19.10 -4.20 10.32
CA MET A 116 18.91 -2.96 9.57
C MET A 116 19.31 -3.15 8.12
N ASN A 117 18.74 -2.31 7.26
CA ASN A 117 19.06 -2.24 5.84
C ASN A 117 19.77 -0.93 5.54
N ARG A 118 21.00 -1.00 5.02
CA ARG A 118 21.66 0.16 4.42
C ARG A 118 21.09 0.37 3.02
N VAL A 119 20.00 1.13 2.95
CA VAL A 119 19.20 1.30 1.72
C VAL A 119 19.85 2.25 0.72
N LEU A 120 20.61 3.22 1.21
CA LEU A 120 21.40 4.12 0.37
C LEU A 120 22.85 4.15 0.88
N TYR A 121 23.79 3.96 -0.05
CA TYR A 121 25.21 4.06 0.22
C TYR A 121 25.92 4.70 -0.96
N ARG A 122 26.51 5.86 -0.74
CA ARG A 122 27.36 6.56 -1.70
C ARG A 122 28.79 6.61 -1.17
N LYS A 123 29.72 6.10 -1.96
CA LYS A 123 31.17 6.13 -1.69
C LYS A 123 31.85 6.87 -2.85
N TYR A 124 32.53 7.97 -2.57
CA TYR A 124 33.22 8.82 -3.56
C TYR A 124 32.33 9.20 -4.76
N GLY A 125 31.09 9.60 -4.49
CA GLY A 125 30.12 10.00 -5.52
C GLY A 125 29.43 8.85 -6.25
N VAL A 126 29.83 7.59 -6.02
CA VAL A 126 29.28 6.38 -6.67
C VAL A 126 28.31 5.67 -5.72
N TRP A 127 27.09 5.41 -6.19
CA TRP A 127 26.10 4.66 -5.45
C TRP A 127 26.41 3.17 -5.45
N GLN A 128 26.26 2.55 -4.30
CA GLN A 128 26.50 1.12 -4.06
C GLN A 128 25.18 0.41 -3.79
N GLY A 129 25.19 -0.92 -3.87
CA GLY A 129 24.01 -1.75 -3.58
C GLY A 129 23.55 -1.68 -2.14
N MET A 130 22.27 -2.02 -1.93
CA MET A 130 21.67 -2.19 -0.61
C MET A 130 22.23 -3.46 0.05
N ILE A 131 22.43 -3.42 1.38
CA ILE A 131 22.83 -4.58 2.18
C ILE A 131 22.08 -4.61 3.51
N ASP A 132 21.80 -5.83 3.98
CA ASP A 132 21.29 -6.10 5.32
C ASP A 132 22.46 -6.35 6.27
N TYR A 133 22.30 -5.91 7.53
CA TYR A 133 23.31 -6.13 8.55
C TYR A 133 22.70 -6.20 9.95
N ASN A 134 23.48 -6.71 10.90
CA ASN A 134 23.08 -6.77 12.30
C ASN A 134 23.31 -5.42 12.96
N THR A 135 22.32 -4.92 13.71
CA THR A 135 22.37 -3.61 14.39
C THR A 135 23.52 -3.50 15.40
N ASN A 136 24.04 -4.63 15.90
CA ASN A 136 25.20 -4.63 16.78
C ASN A 136 26.48 -4.06 16.12
N ASP A 137 26.54 -4.07 14.80
CA ASP A 137 27.71 -3.61 14.04
C ASP A 137 27.65 -2.11 13.70
N LEU A 138 26.71 -1.36 14.24
CA LEU A 138 26.44 0.06 13.98
C LEU A 138 26.48 0.42 12.48
N LEU A 139 27.54 0.04 11.76
CA LEU A 139 27.69 0.10 10.31
C LEU A 139 28.55 -1.07 9.84
N PRO A 140 28.21 -1.71 8.71
CA PRO A 140 29.12 -2.59 7.99
C PRO A 140 30.38 -1.80 7.58
N ASP A 141 31.54 -2.42 7.73
CA ASP A 141 32.84 -1.85 7.32
C ASP A 141 33.20 -0.52 8.03
N LEU A 142 32.71 -0.31 9.27
CA LEU A 142 32.89 0.94 10.01
C LEU A 142 34.36 1.33 10.17
N ASP A 143 35.22 0.36 10.54
CA ASP A 143 36.67 0.61 10.76
C ASP A 143 37.35 1.05 9.46
N GLU A 144 37.08 0.36 8.33
CA GLU A 144 37.61 0.74 7.02
C GLU A 144 37.14 2.14 6.59
N ILE A 145 35.89 2.47 6.84
CA ILE A 145 35.30 3.77 6.51
C ILE A 145 35.95 4.88 7.35
N LEU A 146 36.16 4.64 8.66
CA LEU A 146 36.81 5.61 9.57
C LEU A 146 38.28 5.81 9.22
N ASP A 147 39.00 4.74 8.85
CA ASP A 147 40.39 4.84 8.42
C ASP A 147 40.56 5.71 7.16
N ASP A 148 39.54 5.70 6.28
CA ASP A 148 39.55 6.49 5.04
C ASP A 148 39.08 7.93 5.21
N CYS A 149 38.05 8.20 6.03
CA CYS A 149 37.47 9.53 6.15
C CYS A 149 37.76 10.25 7.47
N GLY A 150 38.27 9.54 8.47
CA GLY A 150 38.66 10.08 9.78
C GLY A 150 37.48 10.37 10.71
N SER A 151 36.34 10.87 10.23
CA SER A 151 35.20 11.25 11.05
C SER A 151 33.87 11.01 10.36
N LEU A 152 32.88 10.52 11.13
CA LEU A 152 31.51 10.30 10.69
C LEU A 152 30.53 11.03 11.62
N CYS A 153 29.47 11.58 11.05
CA CYS A 153 28.33 12.13 11.79
C CYS A 153 27.09 11.28 11.55
N PHE A 154 26.41 10.90 12.64
CA PHE A 154 25.19 10.13 12.63
C PHE A 154 24.01 11.04 12.91
N PHE A 155 23.00 10.99 12.05
CA PHE A 155 21.75 11.71 12.18
C PHE A 155 20.62 10.71 12.43
N PRO A 156 20.00 10.67 13.62
CA PRO A 156 18.87 9.79 13.87
C PRO A 156 17.69 10.21 13.01
N LEU A 157 17.05 9.21 12.37
CA LEU A 157 15.84 9.37 11.58
C LEU A 157 14.65 8.88 12.39
N HIS A 158 13.75 9.82 12.72
CA HIS A 158 12.54 9.54 13.48
C HIS A 158 11.32 10.13 12.79
N ILE A 159 10.21 9.39 12.88
CA ILE A 159 8.90 9.87 12.47
C ILE A 159 8.00 9.79 13.72
N HIS A 160 7.62 10.93 14.28
CA HIS A 160 6.94 11.02 15.56
C HIS A 160 7.72 10.27 16.66
N ALA A 161 7.13 9.22 17.25
CA ALA A 161 7.78 8.38 18.26
C ALA A 161 8.43 7.11 17.67
N GLN A 162 8.31 6.88 16.36
CA GLN A 162 8.84 5.69 15.69
C GLN A 162 10.27 5.94 15.20
N THR A 163 11.19 5.02 15.53
CA THR A 163 12.55 5.01 14.98
C THR A 163 12.50 4.48 13.54
N VAL A 164 12.97 5.27 12.59
CA VAL A 164 13.12 4.88 11.18
C VAL A 164 14.51 4.27 10.95
N GLY A 165 15.51 4.86 11.57
CA GLY A 165 16.89 4.47 11.38
C GLY A 165 17.86 5.61 11.66
N TYR A 166 18.93 5.68 10.88
CA TYR A 166 19.86 6.80 10.92
C TYR A 166 20.50 7.04 9.55
N ALA A 167 20.90 8.29 9.34
CA ALA A 167 21.75 8.66 8.21
C ALA A 167 23.17 8.91 8.70
N VAL A 168 24.16 8.66 7.83
CA VAL A 168 25.58 8.84 8.14
C VAL A 168 26.25 9.61 7.02
N ILE A 169 27.06 10.59 7.39
CA ILE A 169 27.91 11.34 6.46
C ILE A 169 29.33 11.40 6.95
N SER A 170 30.28 11.40 6.03
CA SER A 170 31.67 11.76 6.35
C SER A 170 31.79 13.28 6.56
N ILE A 171 32.60 13.66 7.55
CA ILE A 171 32.90 15.07 7.85
C ILE A 171 34.31 15.36 7.34
N ASP A 172 34.41 16.35 6.44
CA ASP A 172 35.66 16.89 5.93
C ASP A 172 35.84 18.33 6.48
N GLU A 173 37.01 18.94 6.31
CA GLU A 173 37.28 20.34 6.74
C GLU A 173 36.28 21.34 6.10
N ASP A 174 35.77 21.03 4.91
CA ASP A 174 34.77 21.85 4.20
C ASP A 174 33.30 21.59 4.64
N THR A 175 33.08 20.58 5.49
CA THR A 175 31.71 20.17 5.94
C THR A 175 31.24 20.93 7.18
N ALA A 176 31.66 22.17 7.36
CA ALA A 176 31.44 22.94 8.58
C ALA A 176 29.96 23.21 8.95
N ASP A 177 29.01 22.89 8.05
CA ASP A 177 27.60 23.25 8.24
C ASP A 177 26.71 22.05 8.54
N ILE A 178 26.88 21.44 9.70
CA ILE A 178 26.10 20.28 10.19
C ILE A 178 24.58 20.59 10.19
N ILE A 179 24.20 21.87 10.37
CA ILE A 179 22.79 22.28 10.38
C ILE A 179 22.11 21.98 9.05
N ARG A 180 22.83 22.15 7.92
CA ARG A 180 22.30 21.85 6.58
C ARG A 180 21.91 20.37 6.41
N TYR A 181 22.73 19.48 6.97
CA TYR A 181 22.45 18.04 6.91
C TYR A 181 21.27 17.65 7.79
N TYR A 182 21.13 18.31 8.95
CA TYR A 182 19.98 18.07 9.82
C TYR A 182 18.66 18.42 9.12
N GLU A 183 18.57 19.59 8.50
CA GLU A 183 17.39 19.99 7.72
C GLU A 183 17.14 19.06 6.53
N PHE A 184 18.22 18.63 5.84
CA PHE A 184 18.13 17.67 4.76
C PHE A 184 17.50 16.35 5.23
N PHE A 185 18.00 15.75 6.31
CA PHE A 185 17.50 14.48 6.81
C PHE A 185 16.12 14.61 7.46
N LEU A 186 15.76 15.76 7.99
CA LEU A 186 14.39 16.03 8.42
C LEU A 186 13.41 15.99 7.24
N ASN A 187 13.78 16.57 6.10
CA ASN A 187 12.97 16.47 4.88
C ASN A 187 12.89 15.01 4.36
N VAL A 188 13.95 14.23 4.50
CA VAL A 188 13.92 12.79 4.20
C VAL A 188 12.93 12.07 5.10
N CYS A 189 12.93 12.30 6.41
CA CYS A 189 11.96 11.71 7.34
C CYS A 189 10.53 12.08 6.96
N ASN A 190 10.27 13.34 6.65
CA ASN A 190 8.94 13.80 6.25
C ASN A 190 8.47 13.12 4.94
N ALA A 191 9.37 12.93 3.98
CA ALA A 191 9.06 12.25 2.73
C ALA A 191 8.75 10.76 2.94
N LEU A 192 9.52 10.08 3.78
CA LEU A 192 9.28 8.68 4.14
C LEU A 192 7.94 8.51 4.85
N ASP A 193 7.60 9.41 5.79
CA ASP A 193 6.31 9.42 6.49
C ASP A 193 5.15 9.64 5.52
N MET A 194 5.29 10.60 4.62
CA MET A 194 4.27 10.89 3.61
C MET A 194 4.03 9.70 2.68
N SER A 195 5.11 9.05 2.20
CA SER A 195 5.02 7.87 1.36
C SER A 195 4.37 6.69 2.10
N LYS A 196 4.73 6.44 3.36
CA LYS A 196 4.10 5.40 4.21
C LYS A 196 2.62 5.68 4.43
N THR A 197 2.26 6.91 4.75
CA THR A 197 0.88 7.34 4.95
C THR A 197 0.04 7.19 3.67
N GLN A 198 0.58 7.59 2.53
CA GLN A 198 -0.11 7.46 1.25
C GLN A 198 -0.35 6.00 0.85
N ARG A 199 0.63 5.12 1.03
CA ARG A 199 0.47 3.68 0.84
C ARG A 199 -0.64 3.12 1.73
N ARG A 200 -0.60 3.47 3.02
CA ARG A 200 -1.62 3.05 3.97
C ARG A 200 -3.03 3.49 3.55
N GLN A 201 -3.17 4.74 3.12
CA GLN A 201 -4.45 5.23 2.61
C GLN A 201 -4.92 4.48 1.38
N GLN A 202 -4.03 4.19 0.42
CA GLN A 202 -4.36 3.40 -0.77
C GLN A 202 -4.83 1.99 -0.41
N THR A 203 -4.15 1.30 0.50
CA THR A 203 -4.54 -0.04 0.95
C THR A 203 -5.91 -0.01 1.65
N ILE A 204 -6.16 0.99 2.50
CA ILE A 204 -7.46 1.16 3.15
C ILE A 204 -8.56 1.40 2.10
N ILE A 205 -8.33 2.27 1.13
CA ILE A 205 -9.29 2.54 0.05
C ILE A 205 -9.57 1.26 -0.74
N GLN A 206 -8.55 0.53 -1.16
CA GLN A 206 -8.70 -0.75 -1.88
C GLN A 206 -9.47 -1.79 -1.06
N ASN A 207 -9.19 -1.90 0.23
CA ASN A 207 -9.91 -2.80 1.13
C ASN A 207 -11.38 -2.37 1.32
N LEU A 208 -11.65 -1.06 1.40
CA LEU A 208 -13.01 -0.54 1.45
C LEU A 208 -13.75 -0.77 0.12
N GLU A 209 -13.12 -0.52 -1.01
CA GLU A 209 -13.68 -0.79 -2.34
C GLU A 209 -13.98 -2.28 -2.52
N ASN A 210 -13.05 -3.16 -2.12
CA ASN A 210 -13.27 -4.61 -2.16
C ASN A 210 -14.47 -5.02 -1.29
N LYS A 211 -14.54 -4.57 -0.04
CA LYS A 211 -15.69 -4.84 0.84
C LYS A 211 -17.01 -4.24 0.33
N TYR A 212 -16.90 -3.17 -0.46
CA TYR A 212 -18.06 -2.47 -1.00
C TYR A 212 -18.73 -3.21 -2.17
N VAL A 213 -17.95 -4.01 -2.92
CA VAL A 213 -18.43 -4.72 -4.12
C VAL A 213 -18.39 -6.25 -3.99
N HIS A 214 -17.71 -6.81 -2.97
CA HIS A 214 -17.61 -8.25 -2.75
C HIS A 214 -18.30 -8.70 -1.46
N ASP A 215 -18.74 -9.96 -1.44
CA ASP A 215 -19.23 -10.65 -0.25
C ASP A 215 -18.04 -11.22 0.56
N PRO A 216 -17.93 -10.91 1.87
CA PRO A 216 -16.74 -11.27 2.66
C PRO A 216 -16.60 -12.77 2.92
N LEU A 217 -17.69 -13.56 2.87
CA LEU A 217 -17.64 -15.00 3.10
C LEU A 217 -17.22 -15.76 1.85
N THR A 218 -17.71 -15.34 0.68
CA THR A 218 -17.55 -16.09 -0.55
C THR A 218 -16.52 -15.53 -1.50
N GLY A 219 -16.14 -14.24 -1.34
CA GLY A 219 -15.28 -13.52 -2.29
C GLY A 219 -15.95 -13.17 -3.63
N LEU A 220 -17.16 -13.65 -3.89
CA LEU A 220 -17.93 -13.27 -5.07
C LEU A 220 -18.36 -11.80 -4.98
N PHE A 221 -18.84 -11.22 -6.09
CA PHE A 221 -19.49 -9.92 -6.01
C PHE A 221 -20.68 -9.99 -5.04
N ASN A 222 -20.91 -8.92 -4.28
CA ASN A 222 -22.19 -8.72 -3.61
C ASN A 222 -23.21 -8.16 -4.60
N ARG A 223 -24.44 -7.98 -4.16
CA ARG A 223 -25.52 -7.43 -5.01
C ARG A 223 -25.12 -6.13 -5.71
N ARG A 224 -24.41 -5.24 -5.03
CA ARG A 224 -23.96 -3.98 -5.60
C ARG A 224 -22.87 -4.19 -6.66
N GLY A 225 -21.87 -5.01 -6.35
CA GLY A 225 -20.81 -5.36 -7.29
C GLY A 225 -21.35 -6.01 -8.56
N PHE A 226 -22.39 -6.84 -8.45
CA PHE A 226 -23.08 -7.40 -9.59
C PHE A 226 -23.60 -6.32 -10.54
N TYR A 227 -24.43 -5.40 -10.04
CA TYR A 227 -25.01 -4.35 -10.89
C TYR A 227 -23.96 -3.42 -11.49
N MET A 228 -22.86 -3.14 -10.78
CA MET A 228 -21.78 -2.30 -11.30
C MET A 228 -21.04 -2.96 -12.46
N ASN A 229 -20.85 -4.29 -12.41
CA ASN A 229 -20.07 -5.00 -13.42
C ASN A 229 -20.89 -5.49 -14.60
N ILE A 230 -22.10 -6.03 -14.36
CA ILE A 230 -22.89 -6.67 -15.42
C ILE A 230 -23.54 -5.69 -16.40
N LYS A 231 -23.75 -4.43 -15.98
CA LYS A 231 -24.46 -3.43 -16.77
C LYS A 231 -23.84 -3.22 -18.16
N SER A 232 -22.53 -3.06 -18.22
CA SER A 232 -21.81 -2.85 -19.49
C SER A 232 -21.93 -4.04 -20.42
N ASP A 233 -21.88 -5.26 -19.87
CA ASP A 233 -21.93 -6.48 -20.69
C ASP A 233 -23.36 -6.76 -21.17
N PHE A 234 -24.35 -6.45 -20.35
CA PHE A 234 -25.75 -6.50 -20.77
C PHE A 234 -26.03 -5.49 -21.89
N GLU A 235 -25.59 -4.23 -21.77
CA GLU A 235 -25.75 -3.21 -22.81
C GLU A 235 -25.09 -3.63 -24.13
N LYS A 236 -23.89 -4.23 -24.09
CA LYS A 236 -23.23 -4.79 -25.26
C LYS A 236 -24.04 -5.93 -25.90
N CYS A 237 -24.59 -6.85 -25.12
CA CYS A 237 -25.42 -7.91 -25.64
C CYS A 237 -26.67 -7.39 -26.35
N VAL A 238 -27.27 -6.28 -25.86
CA VAL A 238 -28.37 -5.60 -26.54
C VAL A 238 -27.93 -4.97 -27.87
N GLU A 239 -26.78 -4.31 -27.90
CA GLU A 239 -26.27 -3.65 -29.11
C GLU A 239 -25.81 -4.64 -30.19
N GLU A 240 -25.13 -5.70 -29.77
CA GLU A 240 -24.54 -6.69 -30.66
C GLU A 240 -25.51 -7.84 -31.02
N GLN A 241 -26.73 -7.83 -30.46
CA GLN A 241 -27.74 -8.89 -30.59
C GLN A 241 -27.18 -10.26 -30.18
N GLN A 242 -26.33 -10.24 -29.13
CA GLN A 242 -25.74 -11.44 -28.56
C GLN A 242 -26.65 -12.04 -27.50
N LYS A 243 -26.63 -13.38 -27.39
CA LYS A 243 -27.30 -14.03 -26.28
C LYS A 243 -26.72 -13.66 -24.93
N PHE A 244 -27.60 -13.50 -23.97
CA PHE A 244 -27.30 -13.23 -22.57
C PHE A 244 -27.94 -14.33 -21.71
N LYS A 245 -27.13 -14.88 -20.78
CA LYS A 245 -27.60 -15.85 -19.80
C LYS A 245 -27.66 -15.23 -18.42
N LEU A 246 -28.66 -15.61 -17.63
CA LEU A 246 -28.76 -15.27 -16.21
C LEU A 246 -29.28 -16.44 -15.42
N LEU A 247 -28.57 -16.84 -14.40
CA LEU A 247 -28.94 -17.91 -13.48
C LEU A 247 -29.24 -17.30 -12.10
N SER A 248 -30.41 -17.61 -11.53
CA SER A 248 -30.72 -17.44 -10.11
C SER A 248 -30.51 -18.77 -9.41
N VAL A 249 -29.73 -18.78 -8.34
CA VAL A 249 -29.30 -20.00 -7.63
C VAL A 249 -29.59 -19.85 -6.13
N ASP A 250 -30.16 -20.87 -5.53
CA ASP A 250 -30.49 -20.92 -4.10
C ASP A 250 -29.98 -22.22 -3.49
N LEU A 251 -29.23 -22.11 -2.40
CA LEU A 251 -28.72 -23.26 -1.64
C LEU A 251 -29.86 -23.98 -0.90
N ASN A 252 -30.07 -25.24 -1.25
CA ASN A 252 -31.12 -26.04 -0.66
C ASN A 252 -30.81 -26.45 0.79
N GLY A 253 -31.74 -26.20 1.71
CA GLY A 253 -31.69 -26.72 3.07
C GLY A 253 -30.67 -26.06 3.99
N LEU A 254 -30.16 -24.85 3.70
CA LEU A 254 -29.20 -24.13 4.55
C LEU A 254 -29.68 -24.04 6.00
N LYS A 255 -30.94 -23.76 6.25
CA LYS A 255 -31.50 -23.70 7.60
C LYS A 255 -31.32 -25.01 8.36
N VAL A 256 -31.56 -26.14 7.70
CA VAL A 256 -31.41 -27.47 8.35
C VAL A 256 -29.94 -27.74 8.67
N ILE A 257 -29.02 -27.35 7.77
CA ILE A 257 -27.58 -27.47 8.02
C ILE A 257 -27.19 -26.63 9.23
N ASN A 258 -27.60 -25.36 9.27
CA ASN A 258 -27.32 -24.46 10.38
C ASN A 258 -27.87 -24.97 11.72
N ASP A 259 -29.14 -25.41 11.73
CA ASP A 259 -29.82 -25.84 12.94
C ASP A 259 -29.25 -27.17 13.49
N THR A 260 -28.72 -28.03 12.59
CA THR A 260 -28.22 -29.37 12.96
C THR A 260 -26.72 -29.41 13.22
N TYR A 261 -25.93 -28.68 12.43
CA TYR A 261 -24.46 -28.75 12.42
C TYR A 261 -23.76 -27.44 12.79
N GLY A 262 -24.55 -26.38 12.96
CA GLY A 262 -24.05 -25.03 13.32
C GLY A 262 -23.70 -24.15 12.11
N HIS A 263 -23.55 -22.86 12.39
CA HIS A 263 -23.31 -21.83 11.37
C HIS A 263 -22.01 -22.05 10.60
N ALA A 264 -20.97 -22.60 11.22
CA ALA A 264 -19.70 -22.87 10.55
C ALA A 264 -19.87 -23.89 9.38
N ASP A 265 -20.73 -24.89 9.54
CA ASP A 265 -21.06 -25.83 8.47
C ASP A 265 -21.98 -25.19 7.40
N GLY A 266 -22.85 -24.28 7.80
CA GLY A 266 -23.60 -23.46 6.85
C GLY A 266 -22.70 -22.55 6.01
N ASP A 267 -21.70 -21.91 6.60
CA ASP A 267 -20.70 -21.12 5.89
C ASP A 267 -19.88 -21.95 4.90
N ILE A 268 -19.57 -23.22 5.27
CA ILE A 268 -18.92 -24.18 4.33
C ILE A 268 -19.84 -24.47 3.17
N ALA A 269 -21.13 -24.74 3.40
CA ALA A 269 -22.10 -25.01 2.33
C ALA A 269 -22.24 -23.81 1.38
N ILE A 270 -22.38 -22.60 1.92
CA ILE A 270 -22.42 -21.33 1.15
C ILE A 270 -21.15 -21.17 0.31
N SER A 271 -19.98 -21.35 0.93
CA SER A 271 -18.70 -21.23 0.25
C SER A 271 -18.50 -22.29 -0.82
N THR A 272 -19.11 -23.48 -0.66
CA THR A 272 -19.06 -24.55 -1.65
C THR A 272 -19.87 -24.18 -2.92
N ILE A 273 -21.08 -23.63 -2.75
CA ILE A 273 -21.85 -23.07 -3.88
C ILE A 273 -21.06 -21.99 -4.60
N ALA A 274 -20.50 -21.03 -3.86
CA ALA A 274 -19.70 -19.96 -4.44
C ALA A 274 -18.53 -20.48 -5.28
N LYS A 275 -17.79 -21.46 -4.77
CA LYS A 275 -16.69 -22.11 -5.49
C LYS A 275 -17.17 -22.88 -6.73
N ALA A 276 -18.31 -23.57 -6.63
CA ALA A 276 -18.90 -24.26 -7.74
C ALA A 276 -19.28 -23.30 -8.88
N LEU A 277 -19.91 -22.15 -8.55
CA LEU A 277 -20.26 -21.13 -9.52
C LEU A 277 -19.01 -20.51 -10.16
N GLN A 278 -18.00 -20.17 -9.36
CA GLN A 278 -16.76 -19.57 -9.85
C GLN A 278 -15.93 -20.51 -10.73
N ALA A 279 -15.87 -21.79 -10.36
CA ALA A 279 -15.12 -22.80 -11.13
C ALA A 279 -15.85 -23.22 -12.42
N SER A 280 -17.18 -23.09 -12.47
CA SER A 280 -18.03 -23.49 -13.59
C SER A 280 -18.29 -22.36 -14.57
N GLY A 281 -18.27 -21.10 -14.10
CA GLY A 281 -18.52 -19.89 -14.89
C GLY A 281 -17.48 -19.66 -15.98
N GLY A 282 -17.91 -19.03 -17.06
CA GLY A 282 -17.04 -18.56 -18.12
C GLY A 282 -16.20 -17.34 -17.69
N MET A 283 -15.22 -16.99 -18.52
CA MET A 283 -14.30 -15.88 -18.24
C MET A 283 -15.03 -14.53 -18.09
N ASN A 284 -16.17 -14.36 -18.74
CA ASN A 284 -16.97 -13.14 -18.75
C ASN A 284 -18.23 -13.26 -17.86
N ASP A 285 -18.34 -14.30 -17.06
CA ASP A 285 -19.49 -14.47 -16.18
C ASP A 285 -19.30 -13.69 -14.89
N CYS A 286 -20.29 -12.86 -14.54
CA CYS A 286 -20.36 -12.15 -13.29
C CYS A 286 -21.09 -13.00 -12.24
N CYS A 287 -20.33 -13.57 -11.29
CA CYS A 287 -20.86 -14.37 -10.19
C CYS A 287 -21.03 -13.51 -8.94
N ALA A 288 -22.22 -13.54 -8.32
CA ALA A 288 -22.55 -12.74 -7.16
C ALA A 288 -23.37 -13.49 -6.12
N ARG A 289 -23.20 -13.12 -4.84
CA ARG A 289 -24.09 -13.51 -3.74
C ARG A 289 -25.01 -12.34 -3.40
N PHE A 290 -26.33 -12.54 -3.54
CA PHE A 290 -27.33 -11.48 -3.32
C PHE A 290 -27.81 -11.41 -1.87
N GLY A 291 -27.77 -12.49 -1.13
CA GLY A 291 -28.19 -12.58 0.27
C GLY A 291 -27.96 -14.00 0.79
N GLY A 292 -28.13 -14.26 2.04
CA GLY A 292 -28.04 -15.55 2.73
C GLY A 292 -27.59 -16.77 1.90
N ASP A 293 -28.53 -17.41 1.23
CA ASP A 293 -28.38 -18.58 0.39
C ASP A 293 -28.58 -18.32 -1.12
N GLU A 294 -28.77 -17.05 -1.51
CA GLU A 294 -29.09 -16.64 -2.87
C GLU A 294 -27.88 -16.15 -3.64
N PHE A 295 -27.72 -16.66 -4.88
CA PHE A 295 -26.64 -16.29 -5.78
C PHE A 295 -27.19 -15.99 -7.19
N ILE A 296 -26.45 -15.15 -7.93
CA ILE A 296 -26.73 -14.87 -9.33
C ILE A 296 -25.45 -15.02 -10.13
N VAL A 297 -25.59 -15.64 -11.32
CA VAL A 297 -24.54 -15.65 -12.35
C VAL A 297 -25.13 -15.09 -13.63
N ALA A 298 -24.45 -14.14 -14.26
CA ALA A 298 -24.90 -13.58 -15.54
C ALA A 298 -23.72 -13.23 -16.43
N GLY A 299 -23.95 -13.30 -17.74
CA GLY A 299 -22.94 -12.94 -18.73
C GLY A 299 -23.39 -13.20 -20.17
N PRO A 300 -22.57 -12.81 -21.16
CA PRO A 300 -22.79 -13.14 -22.54
C PRO A 300 -22.72 -14.67 -22.76
N GLU A 301 -23.59 -15.19 -23.62
CA GLU A 301 -23.68 -16.63 -23.93
C GLU A 301 -23.13 -16.92 -25.33
N ASN A 302 -22.39 -18.01 -25.48
CA ASN A 302 -21.90 -18.53 -26.75
C ASN A 302 -21.98 -20.05 -26.76
N ASP A 303 -21.72 -20.67 -27.92
CA ASP A 303 -21.91 -22.14 -28.14
C ASP A 303 -21.08 -23.01 -27.17
N ASN A 304 -19.98 -22.53 -26.64
CA ASN A 304 -19.10 -23.24 -25.72
C ASN A 304 -19.33 -22.87 -24.24
N ASP A 305 -20.19 -21.88 -23.99
CA ASP A 305 -20.46 -21.31 -22.66
C ASP A 305 -21.95 -20.96 -22.55
N THR A 306 -22.79 -22.00 -22.52
CA THR A 306 -24.25 -21.86 -22.38
C THR A 306 -24.67 -21.94 -20.91
N GLY A 307 -25.87 -21.42 -20.61
CA GLY A 307 -26.43 -21.50 -19.26
C GLY A 307 -26.67 -22.94 -18.83
N GLU A 308 -27.10 -23.82 -19.73
CA GLU A 308 -27.29 -25.24 -19.47
C GLU A 308 -25.98 -25.95 -19.14
N LEU A 309 -24.91 -25.67 -19.90
CA LEU A 309 -23.59 -26.22 -19.61
C LEU A 309 -23.05 -25.77 -18.26
N LEU A 310 -23.32 -24.51 -17.88
CA LEU A 310 -22.95 -23.98 -16.58
C LEU A 310 -23.68 -24.75 -15.46
N ILE A 311 -24.97 -25.00 -15.60
CA ILE A 311 -25.75 -25.79 -14.62
C ILE A 311 -25.18 -27.21 -14.48
N GLU A 312 -24.86 -27.89 -15.59
CA GLU A 312 -24.26 -29.23 -15.55
C GLU A 312 -22.92 -29.24 -14.81
N LYS A 313 -22.06 -28.24 -15.05
CA LYS A 313 -20.78 -28.12 -14.37
C LYS A 313 -20.94 -27.87 -12.88
N VAL A 314 -21.87 -26.97 -12.47
CA VAL A 314 -22.19 -26.71 -11.08
C VAL A 314 -22.65 -27.99 -10.37
N HIS A 315 -23.62 -28.71 -10.91
CA HIS A 315 -24.08 -29.96 -10.30
C HIS A 315 -22.95 -30.98 -10.17
N ARG A 316 -22.12 -31.14 -11.20
CA ARG A 316 -20.95 -32.03 -11.13
C ARG A 316 -20.00 -31.66 -10.03
N TYR A 317 -19.68 -30.35 -9.86
CA TYR A 317 -18.84 -29.89 -8.79
C TYR A 317 -19.43 -30.21 -7.40
N LEU A 318 -20.74 -30.01 -7.23
CA LEU A 318 -21.44 -30.31 -5.98
C LEU A 318 -21.46 -31.82 -5.69
N ASP A 319 -21.66 -32.65 -6.70
CA ASP A 319 -21.61 -34.10 -6.55
C ASP A 319 -20.22 -34.61 -6.17
N GLU A 320 -19.16 -34.06 -6.76
CA GLU A 320 -17.77 -34.35 -6.40
C GLU A 320 -17.46 -33.92 -4.94
N PHE A 321 -17.91 -32.73 -4.56
CA PHE A 321 -17.79 -32.27 -3.16
C PHE A 321 -18.53 -33.20 -2.21
N ASN A 322 -19.78 -33.53 -2.49
CA ASN A 322 -20.61 -34.40 -1.65
C ASN A 322 -20.00 -35.80 -1.50
N ALA A 323 -19.36 -36.33 -2.54
CA ALA A 323 -18.69 -37.62 -2.49
C ALA A 323 -17.37 -37.62 -1.69
N SER A 324 -16.65 -36.51 -1.67
CA SER A 324 -15.29 -36.43 -1.15
C SER A 324 -15.16 -35.71 0.20
N SER A 325 -16.10 -34.85 0.56
CA SER A 325 -15.98 -33.96 1.74
C SER A 325 -16.08 -34.67 3.08
N GLY A 326 -16.68 -35.86 3.14
CA GLY A 326 -16.97 -36.57 4.39
C GLY A 326 -17.99 -35.87 5.30
N LYS A 327 -18.67 -34.82 4.81
CA LYS A 327 -19.68 -34.10 5.59
C LYS A 327 -20.95 -34.96 5.75
N PRO A 328 -21.66 -34.87 6.90
CA PRO A 328 -22.87 -35.64 7.16
C PRO A 328 -24.12 -35.07 6.45
N TYR A 329 -23.97 -34.04 5.63
CA TYR A 329 -25.01 -33.43 4.84
C TYR A 329 -24.56 -33.30 3.39
N GLN A 330 -25.51 -33.08 2.50
CA GLN A 330 -25.26 -32.81 1.08
C GLN A 330 -25.49 -31.34 0.78
N VAL A 331 -24.60 -30.76 -0.02
CA VAL A 331 -24.74 -29.41 -0.57
C VAL A 331 -25.38 -29.54 -1.94
N ASP A 332 -26.51 -28.87 -2.12
CA ASP A 332 -27.30 -28.93 -3.36
C ASP A 332 -27.96 -27.55 -3.60
N ALA A 333 -28.29 -27.23 -4.84
CA ALA A 333 -28.84 -25.95 -5.22
C ALA A 333 -30.01 -26.08 -6.19
N SER A 334 -31.01 -25.22 -6.05
CA SER A 334 -32.07 -25.01 -7.05
C SER A 334 -31.63 -23.88 -7.98
N ILE A 335 -31.72 -24.08 -9.29
CA ILE A 335 -31.19 -23.16 -10.30
C ILE A 335 -32.29 -22.80 -11.32
N GLY A 336 -32.55 -21.53 -11.51
CA GLY A 336 -33.41 -20.99 -12.54
C GLY A 336 -32.61 -20.29 -13.63
N LEU A 337 -32.69 -20.74 -14.87
CA LEU A 337 -31.97 -20.17 -16.02
C LEU A 337 -32.92 -19.38 -16.91
N VAL A 338 -32.47 -18.17 -17.30
CA VAL A 338 -33.00 -17.42 -18.45
C VAL A 338 -31.86 -17.21 -19.45
N SER A 339 -32.08 -17.60 -20.69
CA SER A 339 -31.19 -17.37 -21.82
C SER A 339 -32.01 -16.76 -22.96
N LEU A 340 -31.61 -15.57 -23.40
CA LEU A 340 -32.31 -14.83 -24.46
C LEU A 340 -31.38 -13.86 -25.18
N ILE A 341 -31.77 -13.36 -26.33
CA ILE A 341 -31.17 -12.18 -26.94
C ILE A 341 -31.92 -10.99 -26.44
N PRO A 342 -31.29 -10.14 -25.58
CA PRO A 342 -31.99 -8.99 -25.00
C PRO A 342 -32.18 -7.89 -26.04
N ASP A 343 -33.27 -7.17 -25.92
CA ASP A 343 -33.53 -5.94 -26.69
C ASP A 343 -33.77 -4.76 -25.75
N ARG A 344 -33.98 -3.57 -26.29
CA ARG A 344 -34.16 -2.35 -25.51
C ARG A 344 -35.48 -2.31 -24.71
N SER A 345 -36.39 -3.26 -24.90
CA SER A 345 -37.68 -3.31 -24.19
C SER A 345 -37.60 -4.10 -22.89
N ILE A 346 -36.56 -4.94 -22.72
CA ILE A 346 -36.38 -5.78 -21.53
C ILE A 346 -35.30 -5.21 -20.61
N SER A 347 -35.59 -5.12 -19.33
CA SER A 347 -34.63 -4.69 -18.31
C SER A 347 -33.92 -5.88 -17.66
N LEU A 348 -32.74 -5.64 -17.12
CA LEU A 348 -31.98 -6.64 -16.35
C LEU A 348 -32.79 -7.15 -15.14
N GLU A 349 -33.56 -6.27 -14.50
CA GLU A 349 -34.42 -6.58 -13.36
C GLU A 349 -35.55 -7.55 -13.74
N GLU A 350 -36.11 -7.43 -14.93
CA GLU A 350 -37.13 -8.36 -15.42
C GLU A 350 -36.56 -9.75 -15.68
N ILE A 351 -35.31 -9.82 -16.22
CA ILE A 351 -34.63 -11.09 -16.43
C ILE A 351 -34.29 -11.76 -15.08
N ILE A 352 -33.82 -10.99 -14.10
CA ILE A 352 -33.57 -11.48 -12.75
C ILE A 352 -34.84 -12.07 -12.15
N LYS A 353 -35.94 -11.33 -12.24
CA LYS A 353 -37.23 -11.78 -11.70
C LYS A 353 -37.69 -13.07 -12.36
N GLU A 354 -37.56 -13.18 -13.67
CA GLU A 354 -37.96 -14.42 -14.41
C GLU A 354 -37.08 -15.63 -14.01
N ALA A 355 -35.75 -15.42 -13.86
CA ALA A 355 -34.86 -16.47 -13.41
C ALA A 355 -35.20 -16.92 -11.97
N ASP A 356 -35.53 -15.98 -11.11
CA ASP A 356 -35.95 -16.25 -9.73
C ASP A 356 -37.25 -17.07 -9.66
N GLU A 357 -38.24 -16.72 -10.49
CA GLU A 357 -39.48 -17.47 -10.58
C GLU A 357 -39.24 -18.91 -11.09
N ARG A 358 -38.26 -19.12 -12.00
CA ARG A 358 -37.87 -20.45 -12.48
C ARG A 358 -37.16 -21.25 -11.40
N MET A 359 -36.24 -20.64 -10.68
CA MET A 359 -35.53 -21.23 -9.53
C MET A 359 -36.49 -21.64 -8.42
N TYR A 360 -37.46 -20.80 -8.08
CA TYR A 360 -38.47 -21.13 -7.08
C TYR A 360 -39.33 -22.35 -7.47
N ARG A 361 -39.70 -22.50 -8.76
CA ARG A 361 -40.41 -23.68 -9.23
C ARG A 361 -39.58 -24.95 -9.07
N GLU A 362 -38.30 -24.91 -9.27
CA GLU A 362 -37.39 -26.01 -9.03
C GLU A 362 -37.25 -26.34 -7.54
N LYS A 363 -37.11 -25.34 -6.70
CA LYS A 363 -37.07 -25.49 -5.24
C LYS A 363 -38.32 -26.17 -4.67
N VAL A 364 -39.50 -25.86 -5.22
CA VAL A 364 -40.77 -26.51 -4.83
C VAL A 364 -40.79 -27.98 -5.23
N LYS A 365 -40.23 -28.35 -6.40
CA LYS A 365 -40.10 -29.76 -6.81
C LYS A 365 -39.16 -30.52 -5.89
N TYR A 366 -38.01 -29.93 -5.58
CA TYR A 366 -37.04 -30.49 -4.65
C TYR A 366 -37.64 -30.83 -3.27
N HIS A 367 -38.41 -29.91 -2.68
CA HIS A 367 -39.07 -30.14 -1.39
C HIS A 367 -40.13 -31.23 -1.43
N LYS A 368 -40.84 -31.39 -2.56
CA LYS A 368 -41.85 -32.49 -2.75
C LYS A 368 -41.24 -33.86 -2.89
N GLN A 369 -40.02 -33.99 -3.36
CA GLN A 369 -39.31 -35.27 -3.53
C GLN A 369 -38.70 -35.80 -2.23
N ARG A 370 -38.54 -34.96 -1.21
CA ARG A 370 -37.97 -35.29 0.09
C ARG A 370 -39.00 -35.44 1.22
N GLN A 371 -40.29 -35.20 0.96
CA GLN A 371 -41.41 -35.57 1.81
C GLN A 371 -41.93 -36.97 1.45
#